data_dae2a21f88f7a9ce5ff48b673fc8e8fe
#
_entry.id   dae2a21f88f7a9ce5ff48b673fc8e8fe
#
_cell.length_a   1.000
_cell.length_b   1.000
_cell.length_c   1.000
_cell.angle_alpha   90.00
_cell.angle_beta   90.00
_cell.angle_gamma   90.00
#
_symmetry.space_group_name_H-M   'P 1'
#
loop_
_entity.id
_entity.type
_entity.pdbx_description
1 polymer ?
#
loop_
_entity_poly.entity_id
_entity_poly.type
_entity_poly.pdbx_seq_one_letter_code
_entity_poly.pdbx_strand_id
1 'polypeptide(L)'
;MNILILNGSPRPNGNTAAMIRAYAEGANEAGHIIHVVDVCKMKINGCLACEYCHTKGNGVCIQKDDMQEVYPLLEQAEMIVLASPIYYHSFTGQLQCAINRIYALDKPKNLKKAALLMSSDSDLVYNGAIFEYQNSFLQYLNLQDCGMFAAYGKNNQSKELLNRLRDAGKNLKD
;
A
#
# COMPACT_ATOMS: atom_id res chain seq x y z
N MET A 1 -4.85 2.76 -15.77
CA MET A 1 -4.10 3.37 -14.62
C MET A 1 -2.80 2.65 -14.35
N ASN A 2 -1.82 3.39 -13.79
CA ASN A 2 -0.64 2.84 -13.11
C ASN A 2 -0.97 2.60 -11.63
N ILE A 3 -0.92 1.37 -11.17
CA ILE A 3 -1.27 0.97 -9.80
C ILE A 3 0.00 0.51 -9.08
N LEU A 4 0.33 1.17 -7.98
CA LEU A 4 1.44 0.79 -7.10
C LEU A 4 0.91 0.02 -5.89
N ILE A 5 1.35 -1.21 -5.70
CA ILE A 5 1.04 -2.02 -4.52
C ILE A 5 2.27 -2.06 -3.62
N LEU A 6 2.16 -1.50 -2.41
CA LEU A 6 3.19 -1.61 -1.38
C LEU A 6 2.91 -2.84 -0.51
N ASN A 7 3.73 -3.86 -0.66
CA ASN A 7 3.62 -5.10 0.10
C ASN A 7 4.47 -5.05 1.38
N GLY A 8 3.81 -4.97 2.52
CA GLY A 8 4.43 -5.02 3.85
C GLY A 8 4.63 -6.43 4.41
N SER A 9 4.24 -7.49 3.68
CA SER A 9 4.35 -8.85 4.19
C SER A 9 5.73 -9.47 3.93
N PRO A 10 6.43 -9.96 4.96
CA PRO A 10 7.72 -10.63 4.77
C PRO A 10 7.58 -12.06 4.20
N ARG A 11 6.37 -12.61 4.13
CA ARG A 11 6.11 -13.98 3.67
C ARG A 11 5.74 -13.99 2.19
N PRO A 12 6.60 -14.48 1.28
CA PRO A 12 6.38 -14.43 -0.17
C PRO A 12 5.15 -15.23 -0.63
N ASN A 13 4.80 -16.29 0.11
CA ASN A 13 3.63 -17.14 -0.14
C ASN A 13 2.60 -17.06 1.00
N GLY A 14 2.59 -15.95 1.73
CA GLY A 14 1.65 -15.72 2.83
C GLY A 14 0.27 -15.23 2.38
N ASN A 15 -0.59 -14.99 3.35
CA ASN A 15 -1.97 -14.57 3.13
C ASN A 15 -2.05 -13.25 2.37
N THR A 16 -1.29 -12.23 2.78
CA THR A 16 -1.23 -10.93 2.09
C THR A 16 -0.79 -11.09 0.63
N ALA A 17 0.22 -11.94 0.36
CA ALA A 17 0.70 -12.19 -0.99
C ALA A 17 -0.38 -12.86 -1.87
N ALA A 18 -1.22 -13.75 -1.31
CA ALA A 18 -2.35 -14.34 -2.03
C ALA A 18 -3.41 -13.28 -2.37
N MET A 19 -3.70 -12.38 -1.42
CA MET A 19 -4.62 -11.25 -1.65
C MET A 19 -4.12 -10.30 -2.74
N ILE A 20 -2.82 -9.95 -2.71
CA ILE A 20 -2.18 -9.10 -3.73
C ILE A 20 -2.30 -9.76 -5.11
N ARG A 21 -1.97 -11.05 -5.23
CA ARG A 21 -2.06 -11.77 -6.51
C ARG A 21 -3.46 -11.72 -7.09
N ALA A 22 -4.47 -12.04 -6.29
CA ALA A 22 -5.86 -12.04 -6.75
C ALA A 22 -6.31 -10.64 -7.22
N TYR A 23 -5.99 -9.61 -6.44
CA TYR A 23 -6.31 -8.22 -6.80
C TYR A 23 -5.58 -7.77 -8.08
N ALA A 24 -4.29 -8.06 -8.17
CA ALA A 24 -3.47 -7.71 -9.33
C ALA A 24 -3.90 -8.46 -10.60
N GLU A 25 -4.29 -9.73 -10.51
CA GLU A 25 -4.85 -10.50 -11.64
C GLU A 25 -6.08 -9.78 -12.21
N GLY A 26 -7.04 -9.42 -11.35
CA GLY A 26 -8.24 -8.71 -11.79
C GLY A 26 -7.93 -7.35 -12.42
N ALA A 27 -7.03 -6.58 -11.82
CA ALA A 27 -6.64 -5.28 -12.33
C ALA A 27 -5.89 -5.38 -13.68
N ASN A 28 -5.02 -6.38 -13.85
CA ASN A 28 -4.36 -6.67 -15.13
C ASN A 28 -5.37 -7.08 -16.22
N GLU A 29 -6.41 -7.87 -15.87
CA GLU A 29 -7.50 -8.22 -16.81
C GLU A 29 -8.26 -6.99 -17.29
N ALA A 30 -8.37 -5.95 -16.46
CA ALA A 30 -8.96 -4.66 -16.82
C ALA A 30 -8.02 -3.72 -17.60
N GLY A 31 -6.78 -4.16 -17.89
CA GLY A 31 -5.80 -3.39 -18.65
C GLY A 31 -4.99 -2.39 -17.83
N HIS A 32 -5.00 -2.48 -16.51
CA HIS A 32 -4.18 -1.62 -15.65
C HIS A 32 -2.73 -2.15 -15.57
N ILE A 33 -1.78 -1.25 -15.34
CA ILE A 33 -0.35 -1.58 -15.17
C ILE A 33 -0.07 -1.69 -13.67
N ILE A 34 0.42 -2.85 -13.22
CA ILE A 34 0.62 -3.14 -11.79
C ILE A 34 2.11 -3.19 -11.47
N HIS A 35 2.52 -2.40 -10.47
CA HIS A 35 3.84 -2.46 -9.86
C HIS A 35 3.70 -2.92 -8.41
N VAL A 36 4.23 -4.10 -8.10
CA VAL A 36 4.28 -4.61 -6.72
C VAL A 36 5.66 -4.38 -6.15
N VAL A 37 5.75 -3.65 -5.04
CA VAL A 37 6.99 -3.37 -4.33
C VAL A 37 6.97 -4.07 -2.98
N ASP A 38 7.87 -5.02 -2.78
CA ASP A 38 8.06 -5.77 -1.53
C ASP A 38 8.85 -4.92 -0.52
N VAL A 39 8.24 -3.88 0.05
CA VAL A 39 8.93 -2.97 0.99
C VAL A 39 9.49 -3.68 2.21
N CYS A 40 8.95 -4.84 2.56
CA CYS A 40 9.44 -5.69 3.63
C CYS A 40 10.85 -6.29 3.38
N LYS A 41 11.30 -6.31 2.13
CA LYS A 41 12.63 -6.80 1.72
C LYS A 41 13.62 -5.67 1.48
N MET A 42 13.15 -4.43 1.51
CA MET A 42 13.94 -3.24 1.23
C MET A 42 14.51 -2.64 2.52
N LYS A 43 15.66 -2.00 2.40
CA LYS A 43 16.28 -1.24 3.49
C LYS A 43 15.75 0.20 3.46
N ILE A 44 14.56 0.39 4.02
CA ILE A 44 13.91 1.70 4.12
C ILE A 44 13.87 2.11 5.59
N ASN A 45 14.53 3.20 5.92
CA ASN A 45 14.45 3.80 7.25
C ASN A 45 13.25 4.73 7.37
N GLY A 46 12.75 4.92 8.58
CA GLY A 46 11.71 5.90 8.87
C GLY A 46 12.15 7.34 8.55
N CYS A 47 11.19 8.25 8.46
CA CYS A 47 11.47 9.67 8.24
C CYS A 47 12.23 10.25 9.44
N LEU A 48 13.28 11.04 9.17
CA LEU A 48 14.09 11.72 10.20
C LEU A 48 13.50 13.07 10.63
N ALA A 49 12.38 13.49 10.05
CA ALA A 49 11.78 14.82 10.27
C ALA A 49 12.78 15.99 10.10
N CYS A 50 13.75 15.83 9.23
CA CYS A 50 14.84 16.83 9.03
C CYS A 50 14.46 17.98 8.09
N GLU A 51 13.26 17.95 7.51
CA GLU A 51 12.71 18.96 6.58
C GLU A 51 13.58 19.25 5.34
N TYR A 52 14.62 18.45 5.09
CA TYR A 52 15.49 18.67 3.94
C TYR A 52 14.72 18.64 2.61
N CYS A 53 13.79 17.67 2.45
CA CYS A 53 12.99 17.52 1.23
C CYS A 53 12.10 18.75 0.93
N HIS A 54 11.61 19.44 1.94
CA HIS A 54 10.76 20.63 1.80
C HIS A 54 11.53 21.95 1.82
N THR A 55 12.85 21.92 2.03
CA THR A 55 13.69 23.12 2.06
C THR A 55 14.72 23.10 0.94
N LYS A 56 15.84 22.39 1.13
CA LYS A 56 16.97 22.34 0.20
C LYS A 56 16.87 21.24 -0.85
N GLY A 57 16.05 20.23 -0.58
CA GLY A 57 15.96 18.98 -1.38
C GLY A 57 15.02 19.06 -2.56
N ASN A 58 14.14 20.06 -2.66
CA ASN A 58 13.15 20.21 -3.74
C ASN A 58 12.35 18.89 -4.00
N GLY A 59 11.80 18.30 -2.94
CA GLY A 59 11.09 17.02 -3.00
C GLY A 59 11.97 15.77 -2.89
N VAL A 60 13.30 15.92 -2.88
CA VAL A 60 14.24 14.79 -2.77
C VAL A 60 14.62 14.55 -1.32
N CYS A 61 14.41 13.33 -0.83
CA CYS A 61 14.83 12.95 0.52
C CYS A 61 16.36 12.86 0.63
N ILE A 62 16.92 13.32 1.76
CA ILE A 62 18.36 13.24 2.04
C ILE A 62 18.85 11.81 2.26
N GLN A 63 17.98 10.91 2.74
CA GLN A 63 18.36 9.52 3.00
C GLN A 63 18.57 8.76 1.70
N LYS A 64 19.74 8.09 1.59
CA LYS A 64 20.16 7.30 0.43
C LYS A 64 19.97 5.80 0.70
N ASP A 65 18.69 5.41 0.83
CA ASP A 65 18.28 4.03 1.03
C ASP A 65 17.33 3.57 -0.12
N ASP A 66 16.81 2.34 -0.04
CA ASP A 66 16.03 1.75 -1.12
C ASP A 66 14.70 2.50 -1.42
N MET A 67 14.29 3.45 -0.56
CA MET A 67 13.14 4.30 -0.86
C MET A 67 13.36 5.14 -2.13
N GLN A 68 14.61 5.36 -2.54
CA GLN A 68 14.92 6.06 -3.79
C GLN A 68 14.39 5.32 -5.04
N GLU A 69 14.23 4.00 -4.96
CA GLU A 69 13.63 3.18 -6.04
C GLU A 69 12.10 3.28 -6.04
N VAL A 70 11.51 3.60 -4.90
CA VAL A 70 10.04 3.67 -4.73
C VAL A 70 9.48 5.03 -5.14
N TYR A 71 10.23 6.12 -4.94
CA TYR A 71 9.76 7.48 -5.27
C TYR A 71 9.31 7.63 -6.74
N PRO A 72 10.05 7.17 -7.75
CA PRO A 72 9.59 7.28 -9.14
C PRO A 72 8.28 6.53 -9.41
N LEU A 73 8.06 5.39 -8.73
CA LEU A 73 6.82 4.63 -8.86
C LEU A 73 5.65 5.36 -8.20
N LEU A 74 5.87 5.99 -7.05
CA LEU A 74 4.86 6.82 -6.37
C LEU A 74 4.46 8.03 -7.21
N GLU A 75 5.41 8.68 -7.88
CA GLU A 75 5.14 9.83 -8.74
C GLU A 75 4.33 9.45 -9.99
N GLN A 76 4.53 8.24 -10.51
CA GLN A 76 3.82 7.73 -11.69
C GLN A 76 2.48 7.09 -11.34
N ALA A 77 2.28 6.67 -10.08
CA ALA A 77 1.08 5.96 -9.66
C ALA A 77 -0.15 6.86 -9.68
N GLU A 78 -1.23 6.35 -10.25
CA GLU A 78 -2.57 6.94 -10.19
C GLU A 78 -3.38 6.33 -9.04
N MET A 79 -3.00 5.13 -8.61
CA MET A 79 -3.58 4.41 -7.49
C MET A 79 -2.51 3.76 -6.61
N ILE A 80 -2.69 3.83 -5.29
CA ILE A 80 -1.87 3.10 -4.32
C ILE A 80 -2.70 2.03 -3.62
N VAL A 81 -2.12 0.84 -3.48
CA VAL A 81 -2.69 -0.24 -2.67
C VAL A 81 -1.74 -0.54 -1.52
N LEU A 82 -2.22 -0.38 -0.30
CA LEU A 82 -1.49 -0.79 0.88
C LEU A 82 -1.87 -2.24 1.22
N ALA A 83 -0.89 -3.12 1.29
CA ALA A 83 -1.12 -4.52 1.59
C ALA A 83 -0.23 -4.99 2.75
N SER A 84 -0.83 -5.40 3.87
CA SER A 84 -0.08 -5.74 5.08
C SER A 84 -0.74 -6.84 5.90
N PRO A 85 0.03 -7.75 6.49
CA PRO A 85 -0.42 -8.42 7.69
C PRO A 85 -0.52 -7.39 8.82
N ILE A 86 -1.46 -7.60 9.75
CA ILE A 86 -1.67 -6.69 10.88
C ILE A 86 -0.95 -7.22 12.11
N TYR A 87 -0.08 -6.38 12.68
CA TYR A 87 0.63 -6.62 13.93
C TYR A 87 0.31 -5.50 14.92
N TYR A 88 -0.15 -5.86 16.12
CA TYR A 88 -0.51 -4.89 17.16
C TYR A 88 -1.44 -3.79 16.65
N HIS A 89 -2.48 -4.19 15.92
CA HIS A 89 -3.50 -3.31 15.33
C HIS A 89 -3.03 -2.37 14.22
N SER A 90 -1.78 -2.48 13.74
CA SER A 90 -1.21 -1.58 12.73
C SER A 90 -0.54 -2.34 11.60
N PHE A 91 -0.06 -1.62 10.59
CA PHE A 91 0.79 -2.14 9.52
C PHE A 91 2.13 -2.65 10.06
N THR A 92 2.81 -3.45 9.25
CA THR A 92 4.20 -3.84 9.56
C THR A 92 5.11 -2.63 9.66
N GLY A 93 6.13 -2.69 10.51
CA GLY A 93 7.09 -1.60 10.67
C GLY A 93 7.77 -1.21 9.34
N GLN A 94 8.02 -2.19 8.45
CA GLN A 94 8.61 -1.94 7.14
C GLN A 94 7.68 -1.10 6.24
N LEU A 95 6.38 -1.42 6.23
CA LEU A 95 5.41 -0.62 5.48
C LEU A 95 5.26 0.76 6.08
N GLN A 96 5.25 0.88 7.42
CA GLN A 96 5.23 2.16 8.12
C GLN A 96 6.43 3.05 7.75
N CYS A 97 7.63 2.48 7.65
CA CYS A 97 8.79 3.24 7.18
C CYS A 97 8.56 3.80 5.78
N ALA A 98 8.05 2.99 4.84
CA ALA A 98 7.75 3.46 3.49
C ALA A 98 6.65 4.54 3.47
N ILE A 99 5.56 4.35 4.23
CA ILE A 99 4.48 5.35 4.37
C ILE A 99 5.02 6.67 4.90
N ASN A 100 5.81 6.68 5.98
CA ASN A 100 6.40 7.90 6.54
C ASN A 100 7.28 8.63 5.53
N ARG A 101 7.89 7.91 4.60
CA ARG A 101 8.79 8.48 3.60
C ARG A 101 8.05 9.08 2.40
N ILE A 102 6.74 8.78 2.20
CA ILE A 102 5.91 9.48 1.21
C ILE A 102 5.91 10.99 1.47
N TYR A 103 6.10 11.41 2.73
CA TYR A 103 6.22 12.80 3.14
C TYR A 103 7.17 13.64 2.26
N ALA A 104 8.24 13.05 1.70
CA ALA A 104 9.16 13.78 0.83
C ALA A 104 8.51 14.31 -0.47
N LEU A 105 7.44 13.67 -0.94
CA LEU A 105 6.69 14.05 -2.13
C LEU A 105 5.50 14.97 -1.82
N ASP A 106 5.25 15.26 -0.53
CA ASP A 106 4.02 15.92 -0.06
C ASP A 106 2.79 15.12 -0.51
N LYS A 107 2.15 15.51 -1.60
CA LYS A 107 1.08 14.75 -2.27
C LYS A 107 1.54 14.32 -3.65
N PRO A 108 1.76 13.01 -3.90
CA PRO A 108 2.12 12.53 -5.23
C PRO A 108 1.09 12.99 -6.26
N LYS A 109 1.52 13.74 -7.29
CA LYS A 109 0.65 14.54 -8.16
C LYS A 109 -0.38 13.75 -8.94
N ASN A 110 -0.03 12.53 -9.34
CA ASN A 110 -0.89 11.67 -10.16
C ASN A 110 -1.82 10.80 -9.30
N LEU A 111 -1.52 10.66 -8.01
CA LEU A 111 -2.21 9.75 -7.11
C LEU A 111 -3.62 10.26 -6.81
N LYS A 112 -4.63 9.46 -7.14
CA LYS A 112 -6.06 9.81 -7.01
C LYS A 112 -6.87 8.78 -6.23
N LYS A 113 -6.38 7.55 -6.14
CA LYS A 113 -7.14 6.40 -5.62
C LYS A 113 -6.30 5.60 -4.66
N ALA A 114 -6.98 4.95 -3.70
CA ALA A 114 -6.34 4.04 -2.77
C ALA A 114 -7.20 2.80 -2.51
N ALA A 115 -6.57 1.68 -2.17
CA ALA A 115 -7.21 0.50 -1.60
C ALA A 115 -6.37 -0.08 -0.47
N LEU A 116 -7.00 -0.90 0.39
CA LEU A 116 -6.37 -1.49 1.55
C LEU A 116 -6.63 -2.99 1.62
N LEU A 117 -5.55 -3.79 1.66
CA LEU A 117 -5.59 -5.25 1.81
C LEU A 117 -4.94 -5.64 3.15
N MET A 118 -5.69 -6.29 4.03
CA MET A 118 -5.24 -6.64 5.37
C MET A 118 -5.45 -8.12 5.66
N SER A 119 -4.45 -8.77 6.22
CA SER A 119 -4.55 -10.14 6.73
C SER A 119 -4.13 -10.22 8.19
N SER A 120 -4.73 -11.11 8.95
CA SER A 120 -4.38 -11.35 10.37
C SER A 120 -4.65 -12.80 10.76
N ASP A 121 -4.22 -13.18 11.94
CA ASP A 121 -4.64 -14.46 12.55
C ASP A 121 -5.93 -14.27 13.37
N SER A 122 -6.12 -13.10 13.97
CA SER A 122 -7.24 -12.76 14.86
C SER A 122 -8.19 -11.75 14.22
N ASP A 123 -9.46 -11.81 14.63
CA ASP A 123 -10.48 -10.82 14.27
C ASP A 123 -10.30 -9.52 15.07
N LEU A 124 -10.98 -8.45 14.64
CA LEU A 124 -11.09 -7.15 15.35
C LEU A 124 -9.74 -6.43 15.62
N VAL A 125 -8.70 -6.73 14.83
CA VAL A 125 -7.36 -6.13 15.02
C VAL A 125 -7.02 -5.04 13.99
N TYR A 126 -7.97 -4.59 13.18
CA TYR A 126 -7.72 -3.74 12.01
C TYR A 126 -7.84 -2.24 12.29
N ASN A 127 -8.38 -1.84 13.44
CA ASN A 127 -8.82 -0.45 13.70
C ASN A 127 -7.70 0.59 13.51
N GLY A 128 -6.47 0.31 13.96
CA GLY A 128 -5.34 1.23 13.79
C GLY A 128 -4.96 1.42 12.31
N ALA A 129 -4.86 0.32 11.56
CA ALA A 129 -4.56 0.38 10.12
C ALA A 129 -5.67 1.07 9.32
N ILE A 130 -6.95 0.79 9.66
CA ILE A 130 -8.09 1.46 9.04
C ILE A 130 -8.08 2.95 9.35
N PHE A 131 -7.84 3.32 10.61
CA PHE A 131 -7.76 4.73 11.02
C PHE A 131 -6.67 5.48 10.24
N GLU A 132 -5.47 4.91 10.14
CA GLU A 132 -4.38 5.50 9.37
C GLU A 132 -4.73 5.64 7.88
N TYR A 133 -5.29 4.59 7.28
CA TYR A 133 -5.71 4.61 5.88
C TYR A 133 -6.75 5.70 5.62
N GLN A 134 -7.80 5.78 6.43
CA GLN A 134 -8.88 6.75 6.25
C GLN A 134 -8.41 8.19 6.43
N ASN A 135 -7.60 8.45 7.46
CA ASN A 135 -7.20 9.82 7.78
C ASN A 135 -6.00 10.30 6.94
N SER A 136 -5.02 9.43 6.68
CA SER A 136 -3.83 9.84 5.94
C SER A 136 -4.04 9.74 4.43
N PHE A 137 -4.62 8.65 3.92
CA PHE A 137 -4.76 8.46 2.48
C PHE A 137 -6.06 9.05 1.93
N LEU A 138 -7.20 8.77 2.54
CA LEU A 138 -8.48 9.26 2.00
C LEU A 138 -8.69 10.74 2.33
N GLN A 139 -8.44 11.18 3.55
CA GLN A 139 -8.68 12.57 3.93
C GLN A 139 -7.49 13.49 3.58
N TYR A 140 -6.31 13.24 4.16
CA TYR A 140 -5.17 14.16 3.99
C TYR A 140 -4.65 14.20 2.55
N LEU A 141 -4.41 13.03 1.93
CA LEU A 141 -4.02 12.96 0.52
C LEU A 141 -5.20 13.17 -0.44
N ASN A 142 -6.43 13.19 0.06
CA ASN A 142 -7.67 13.36 -0.70
C ASN A 142 -7.83 12.32 -1.83
N LEU A 143 -7.67 11.03 -1.47
CA LEU A 143 -7.79 9.93 -2.42
C LEU A 143 -9.18 9.28 -2.36
N GLN A 144 -9.66 8.83 -3.50
CA GLN A 144 -10.88 8.03 -3.59
C GLN A 144 -10.63 6.62 -3.06
N ASP A 145 -11.50 6.15 -2.16
CA ASP A 145 -11.48 4.77 -1.67
C ASP A 145 -11.95 3.79 -2.77
N CYS A 146 -11.12 2.81 -3.08
CA CYS A 146 -11.43 1.70 -3.98
C CYS A 146 -11.64 0.37 -3.24
N GLY A 147 -11.79 0.43 -1.92
CA GLY A 147 -12.17 -0.69 -1.08
C GLY A 147 -11.14 -1.08 -0.04
N MET A 148 -11.67 -1.53 1.09
CA MET A 148 -10.91 -2.12 2.19
C MET A 148 -11.27 -3.60 2.31
N PHE A 149 -10.28 -4.47 2.24
CA PHE A 149 -10.43 -5.91 2.30
C PHE A 149 -9.62 -6.46 3.48
N ALA A 150 -10.32 -7.10 4.40
CA ALA A 150 -9.71 -7.70 5.58
C ALA A 150 -10.16 -9.16 5.70
N ALA A 151 -9.26 -10.03 6.13
CA ALA A 151 -9.58 -11.40 6.46
C ALA A 151 -8.64 -11.94 7.56
N TYR A 152 -9.13 -12.91 8.32
CA TYR A 152 -8.37 -13.52 9.42
C TYR A 152 -8.46 -15.05 9.41
N GLY A 153 -7.49 -15.70 10.04
CA GLY A 153 -7.44 -17.14 10.20
C GLY A 153 -7.61 -17.88 8.89
N LYS A 154 -8.52 -18.83 8.84
CA LYS A 154 -8.80 -19.66 7.66
C LYS A 154 -9.40 -18.88 6.48
N ASN A 155 -10.00 -17.73 6.74
CA ASN A 155 -10.65 -16.91 5.70
C ASN A 155 -9.66 -16.13 4.84
N ASN A 156 -8.41 -15.99 5.27
CA ASN A 156 -7.35 -15.24 4.56
C ASN A 156 -7.09 -15.71 3.12
N GLN A 157 -7.37 -16.98 2.82
CA GLN A 157 -7.18 -17.56 1.48
C GLN A 157 -8.46 -18.28 1.00
N SER A 158 -9.63 -17.89 1.54
CA SER A 158 -10.89 -18.46 1.08
C SER A 158 -11.14 -18.08 -0.39
N LYS A 159 -11.74 -19.00 -1.15
CA LYS A 159 -12.12 -18.75 -2.55
C LYS A 159 -13.01 -17.51 -2.69
N GLU A 160 -13.89 -17.30 -1.73
CA GLU A 160 -14.79 -16.16 -1.70
C GLU A 160 -14.00 -14.83 -1.61
N LEU A 161 -13.06 -14.72 -0.67
CA LEU A 161 -12.20 -13.54 -0.54
C LEU A 161 -11.37 -13.29 -1.81
N LEU A 162 -10.71 -14.32 -2.33
CA LEU A 162 -9.85 -14.18 -3.50
C LEU A 162 -10.66 -13.79 -4.75
N ASN A 163 -11.86 -14.34 -4.94
CA ASN A 163 -12.74 -13.92 -6.02
C ASN A 163 -13.20 -12.46 -5.84
N ARG A 164 -13.60 -12.05 -4.63
CA ARG A 164 -13.96 -10.65 -4.34
C ARG A 164 -12.81 -9.68 -4.65
N LEU A 165 -11.58 -10.06 -4.33
CA LEU A 165 -10.38 -9.26 -4.61
C LEU A 165 -10.11 -9.16 -6.12
N ARG A 166 -10.23 -10.27 -6.85
CA ARG A 166 -10.10 -10.29 -8.31
C ARG A 166 -11.18 -9.42 -8.97
N ASP A 167 -12.43 -9.57 -8.54
CA ASP A 167 -13.54 -8.76 -9.05
C ASP A 167 -13.34 -7.28 -8.73
N ALA A 168 -12.85 -6.95 -7.54
CA ALA A 168 -12.54 -5.57 -7.17
C ALA A 168 -11.45 -4.97 -8.07
N GLY A 169 -10.36 -5.71 -8.34
CA GLY A 169 -9.34 -5.29 -9.30
C GLY A 169 -9.89 -5.10 -10.71
N LYS A 170 -10.72 -6.06 -11.17
CA LYS A 170 -11.32 -6.04 -12.52
C LYS A 170 -12.31 -4.90 -12.73
N ASN A 171 -13.02 -4.49 -11.70
CA ASN A 171 -14.03 -3.44 -11.77
C ASN A 171 -13.48 -2.03 -11.49
N LEU A 172 -12.15 -1.88 -11.35
CA LEU A 172 -11.53 -0.56 -11.24
C LEU A 172 -11.82 0.26 -12.51
N LYS A 173 -12.20 1.51 -12.30
CA LYS A 173 -12.42 2.48 -13.39
C LYS A 173 -11.30 3.51 -13.36
N ASP A 174 -10.93 4.02 -14.53
CA ASP A 174 -9.97 5.12 -14.66
C ASP A 174 -10.46 6.42 -14.02
#